data_b27d38ae76ff992714663a5973b4d2a5
#
_entry.id   b27d38ae76ff992714663a5973b4d2a5
#
_cell.length_a   1.000
_cell.length_b   1.000
_cell.length_c   1.000
_cell.angle_alpha   90.00
_cell.angle_beta   90.00
_cell.angle_gamma   90.00
#
_symmetry.space_group_name_H-M   'P 1'
#
loop_
_entity.id
_entity.type
_entity.pdbx_description
1 polymer ?
#
loop_
_entity_poly.entity_id
_entity_poly.type
_entity_poly.pdbx_seq_one_letter_code
_entity_poly.pdbx_strand_id
1 'polypeptide(L)'
;MSTAASPLSSGTPVAPTGNLEISVSRSELLRELTAAQSVVERKTTIPILSNFLFEADEDRLTITATDLDQSLRTSCAAKVKKPGACTIPARKLYDYIKLLPDGEISIKLMDNHWVQIRAGRSNTKMVGMARANFPQVAEFPATGSIKIAVPALRSMIAKTIFSISSEESRYTLNGALLVLKAESMAMVATDGHRLAHIERLGENLEGVSGEKKTLIPRKALGELSSLLANSNAATEEEDYVEFADDDTTLFFRIGGRVLTSRKLTGQFPNYEAVLPRDNNKFVIVRSEDLMGALQRVAQFADERSGAVKIRLEQNELRISSSSTDSGESEDIIETPYNYDPLVVGFNSQYLIDFLKAIGNTGEVRLEFKDAQSAGQMRPEDANEDQKYRYILMPMRI
;
A
#
# COMPACT_ATOMS: atom_id res chain seq x y z
N MET A 1 43.51 -25.26 -31.52
CA MET A 1 43.83 -24.34 -30.41
C MET A 1 42.51 -23.68 -29.99
N SER A 2 41.95 -24.23 -28.94
CA SER A 2 40.64 -23.81 -28.41
C SER A 2 40.90 -22.99 -27.14
N THR A 3 40.56 -21.71 -27.15
CA THR A 3 40.60 -20.82 -25.99
C THR A 3 39.27 -20.85 -25.31
N ALA A 4 39.23 -21.55 -24.20
CA ALA A 4 38.07 -21.54 -23.29
C ALA A 4 37.99 -20.18 -22.58
N ALA A 5 36.85 -19.51 -22.74
CA ALA A 5 36.51 -18.34 -21.92
C ALA A 5 36.03 -18.78 -20.54
N SER A 6 36.69 -18.28 -19.51
CA SER A 6 36.29 -18.47 -18.10
C SER A 6 35.01 -17.72 -17.81
N PRO A 7 34.09 -18.27 -16.99
CA PRO A 7 32.89 -17.56 -16.57
C PRO A 7 33.25 -16.48 -15.54
N LEU A 8 32.79 -15.26 -15.79
CA LEU A 8 32.83 -14.15 -14.83
C LEU A 8 31.97 -14.54 -13.60
N SER A 9 32.62 -14.74 -12.47
CA SER A 9 31.96 -14.90 -11.17
C SER A 9 31.37 -13.55 -10.76
N SER A 10 30.06 -13.43 -10.78
CA SER A 10 29.31 -12.38 -10.10
C SER A 10 29.33 -12.62 -8.60
N GLY A 11 30.46 -12.34 -7.96
CA GLY A 11 30.56 -12.31 -6.52
C GLY A 11 29.96 -11.02 -5.98
N THR A 12 28.85 -11.11 -5.30
CA THR A 12 28.31 -10.03 -4.47
C THR A 12 29.40 -9.57 -3.52
N PRO A 13 29.75 -8.28 -3.43
CA PRO A 13 30.72 -7.81 -2.46
C PRO A 13 30.15 -8.03 -1.06
N VAL A 14 30.67 -8.99 -0.34
CA VAL A 14 30.42 -9.14 1.11
C VAL A 14 31.04 -7.92 1.78
N ALA A 15 30.21 -7.00 2.27
CA ALA A 15 30.68 -5.84 3.01
C ALA A 15 31.64 -6.29 4.14
N PRO A 16 32.81 -5.66 4.29
CA PRO A 16 33.79 -6.08 5.26
C PRO A 16 33.20 -6.03 6.67
N THR A 17 33.37 -7.10 7.43
CA THR A 17 33.03 -7.22 8.86
C THR A 17 33.96 -6.36 9.73
N GLY A 18 34.09 -5.08 9.44
CA GLY A 18 35.06 -4.18 10.04
C GLY A 18 34.41 -2.88 10.56
N ASN A 19 35.15 -2.23 11.42
CA ASN A 19 34.84 -0.99 12.17
C ASN A 19 34.17 0.12 11.37
N LEU A 20 32.85 0.06 11.16
CA LEU A 20 32.07 1.12 10.53
C LEU A 20 32.31 2.45 11.23
N GLU A 21 32.70 3.49 10.48
CA GLU A 21 32.76 4.87 10.94
C GLU A 21 32.31 5.80 9.83
N ILE A 22 31.18 6.51 10.03
CA ILE A 22 30.55 7.37 9.05
C ILE A 22 30.13 8.71 9.64
N SER A 23 29.94 9.71 8.78
CA SER A 23 29.24 10.94 9.07
C SER A 23 28.14 11.15 8.04
N VAL A 24 26.92 11.51 8.49
CA VAL A 24 25.72 11.64 7.68
C VAL A 24 24.90 12.86 8.12
N SER A 25 24.20 13.50 7.20
CA SER A 25 23.26 14.58 7.54
C SER A 25 22.08 14.05 8.34
N ARG A 26 21.72 14.72 9.43
CA ARG A 26 20.55 14.36 10.26
C ARG A 26 19.26 14.32 9.45
N SER A 27 19.02 15.29 8.59
CA SER A 27 17.79 15.36 7.78
C SER A 27 17.67 14.21 6.78
N GLU A 28 18.76 13.86 6.09
CA GLU A 28 18.77 12.72 5.16
C GLU A 28 18.62 11.40 5.91
N LEU A 29 19.37 11.19 7.00
CA LEU A 29 19.23 10.00 7.81
C LEU A 29 17.80 9.82 8.34
N LEU A 30 17.22 10.88 8.92
CA LEU A 30 15.86 10.83 9.46
C LEU A 30 14.81 10.50 8.39
N ARG A 31 14.96 11.05 7.18
CA ARG A 31 14.07 10.75 6.05
C ARG A 31 14.08 9.25 5.73
N GLU A 32 15.25 8.63 5.65
CA GLU A 32 15.37 7.20 5.32
C GLU A 32 14.99 6.29 6.49
N LEU A 33 15.29 6.69 7.73
CA LEU A 33 14.81 5.98 8.92
C LEU A 33 13.28 6.02 9.03
N THR A 34 12.65 7.14 8.67
CA THR A 34 11.18 7.27 8.66
C THR A 34 10.55 6.28 7.68
N ALA A 35 11.13 6.13 6.49
CA ALA A 35 10.69 5.14 5.52
C ALA A 35 10.91 3.70 6.02
N ALA A 36 12.10 3.39 6.52
CA ALA A 36 12.46 2.03 6.92
C ALA A 36 11.75 1.55 8.20
N GLN A 37 11.34 2.48 9.08
CA GLN A 37 10.72 2.13 10.35
C GLN A 37 9.38 1.44 10.21
N SER A 38 8.62 1.69 9.15
CA SER A 38 7.29 1.10 8.91
C SER A 38 7.35 -0.43 8.75
N VAL A 39 8.46 -0.95 8.24
CA VAL A 39 8.70 -2.39 8.05
C VAL A 39 9.11 -3.09 9.35
N VAL A 40 9.67 -2.36 10.32
CA VAL A 40 10.15 -2.96 11.57
C VAL A 40 9.00 -3.41 12.45
N GLU A 41 8.96 -4.69 12.82
CA GLU A 41 7.93 -5.20 13.74
C GLU A 41 8.07 -4.62 15.16
N ARG A 42 6.93 -4.19 15.72
CA ARG A 42 6.88 -3.65 17.08
C ARG A 42 7.00 -4.73 18.17
N LYS A 43 6.52 -5.94 17.86
CA LYS A 43 6.56 -7.10 18.77
C LYS A 43 7.00 -8.31 17.95
N THR A 44 8.23 -8.71 18.10
CA THR A 44 8.78 -9.90 17.43
C THR A 44 9.43 -10.82 18.45
N THR A 45 9.34 -12.11 18.20
CA THR A 45 10.07 -13.15 18.96
C THR A 45 11.51 -13.30 18.50
N ILE A 46 11.87 -12.67 17.38
CA ILE A 46 13.20 -12.70 16.77
C ILE A 46 13.88 -11.34 16.95
N PRO A 47 14.70 -11.12 17.97
CA PRO A 47 15.18 -9.79 18.39
C PRO A 47 15.88 -8.99 17.29
N ILE A 48 16.59 -9.64 16.34
CA ILE A 48 17.32 -8.96 15.28
C ILE A 48 16.39 -8.18 14.33
N LEU A 49 15.12 -8.62 14.15
CA LEU A 49 14.13 -7.95 13.30
C LEU A 49 13.65 -6.60 13.87
N SER A 50 13.98 -6.32 15.13
CA SER A 50 13.75 -4.99 15.73
C SER A 50 14.88 -4.00 15.44
N ASN A 51 15.91 -4.41 14.69
CA ASN A 51 17.06 -3.59 14.34
C ASN A 51 17.02 -3.17 12.87
N PHE A 52 17.60 -2.02 12.59
CA PHE A 52 18.09 -1.70 11.25
C PHE A 52 19.45 -2.34 11.02
N LEU A 53 19.69 -2.80 9.81
CA LEU A 53 21.03 -3.10 9.32
C LEU A 53 21.56 -1.85 8.61
N PHE A 54 22.72 -1.37 9.04
CA PHE A 54 23.48 -0.30 8.42
C PHE A 54 24.69 -0.91 7.72
N GLU A 55 24.84 -0.62 6.43
CA GLU A 55 25.98 -1.00 5.61
C GLU A 55 26.52 0.26 4.93
N ALA A 56 27.80 0.54 5.14
CA ALA A 56 28.43 1.72 4.57
C ALA A 56 29.62 1.34 3.71
N ASP A 57 29.62 1.84 2.49
CA ASP A 57 30.70 1.67 1.52
C ASP A 57 30.80 2.89 0.63
N GLU A 58 32.00 3.18 0.12
CA GLU A 58 32.31 4.36 -0.71
C GLU A 58 31.85 5.66 -0.08
N ASP A 59 30.75 6.24 -0.57
CA ASP A 59 30.15 7.50 -0.12
C ASP A 59 28.67 7.37 0.30
N ARG A 60 28.25 6.14 0.58
CA ARG A 60 26.84 5.79 0.79
C ARG A 60 26.61 4.99 2.06
N LEU A 61 25.55 5.32 2.77
CA LEU A 61 24.96 4.49 3.83
C LEU A 61 23.70 3.81 3.30
N THR A 62 23.69 2.49 3.31
CA THR A 62 22.52 1.65 3.05
C THR A 62 21.88 1.23 4.37
N ILE A 63 20.56 1.35 4.46
CA ILE A 63 19.75 0.99 5.62
C ILE A 63 18.75 -0.07 5.18
N THR A 64 18.73 -1.20 5.87
CA THR A 64 17.79 -2.30 5.59
C THR A 64 16.97 -2.61 6.83
N ALA A 65 15.68 -2.77 6.64
CA ALA A 65 14.72 -3.26 7.63
C ALA A 65 13.95 -4.45 7.05
N THR A 66 13.59 -5.42 7.89
CA THR A 66 12.80 -6.59 7.47
C THR A 66 12.01 -7.18 8.62
N ASP A 67 10.86 -7.77 8.31
CA ASP A 67 10.06 -8.61 9.19
C ASP A 67 9.94 -10.06 8.68
N LEU A 68 10.78 -10.45 7.70
CA LEU A 68 10.84 -11.71 6.96
C LEU A 68 9.80 -11.87 5.85
N ASP A 69 8.64 -11.21 5.92
CA ASP A 69 7.64 -11.22 4.86
C ASP A 69 7.86 -10.09 3.86
N GLN A 70 8.36 -8.97 4.34
CA GLN A 70 8.76 -7.83 3.53
C GLN A 70 10.07 -7.22 4.03
N SER A 71 10.75 -6.49 3.17
CA SER A 71 11.91 -5.69 3.53
C SER A 71 11.94 -4.38 2.77
N LEU A 72 12.48 -3.37 3.41
CA LEU A 72 12.80 -2.09 2.78
C LEU A 72 14.30 -1.85 2.87
N ARG A 73 14.91 -1.64 1.70
CA ARG A 73 16.29 -1.19 1.55
C ARG A 73 16.28 0.23 1.02
N THR A 74 16.95 1.11 1.71
CA THR A 74 17.08 2.52 1.33
C THR A 74 18.49 3.00 1.54
N SER A 75 18.85 4.15 0.96
CA SER A 75 20.20 4.68 1.12
C SER A 75 20.22 6.20 1.12
N CYS A 76 21.23 6.76 1.77
CA CYS A 76 21.56 8.19 1.72
C CYS A 76 23.06 8.41 1.56
N ALA A 77 23.43 9.61 1.13
CA ALA A 77 24.83 10.00 1.07
C ALA A 77 25.45 10.04 2.47
N ALA A 78 26.69 9.55 2.60
CA ALA A 78 27.43 9.54 3.83
C ALA A 78 28.92 9.70 3.55
N LYS A 79 29.62 10.40 4.42
CA LYS A 79 31.09 10.44 4.42
C LYS A 79 31.59 9.19 5.14
N VAL A 80 32.04 8.20 4.38
CA VAL A 80 32.52 6.93 4.93
C VAL A 80 34.00 7.05 5.24
N LYS A 81 34.36 7.07 6.53
CA LYS A 81 35.75 7.04 6.99
C LYS A 81 36.28 5.61 7.05
N LYS A 82 35.43 4.68 7.46
CA LYS A 82 35.70 3.24 7.47
C LYS A 82 34.47 2.48 7.00
N PRO A 83 34.57 1.73 5.90
CA PRO A 83 33.48 0.90 5.44
C PRO A 83 33.20 -0.24 6.43
N GLY A 84 31.98 -0.73 6.46
CA GLY A 84 31.58 -1.81 7.34
C GLY A 84 30.07 -1.89 7.53
N ALA A 85 29.66 -2.76 8.46
CA ALA A 85 28.25 -2.99 8.75
C ALA A 85 27.99 -3.11 10.25
N CYS A 86 26.82 -2.63 10.70
CA CYS A 86 26.36 -2.83 12.08
C CYS A 86 24.83 -2.91 12.12
N THR A 87 24.30 -3.46 13.19
CA THR A 87 22.86 -3.37 13.47
C THR A 87 22.59 -2.44 14.63
N ILE A 88 21.47 -1.72 14.57
CA ILE A 88 21.10 -0.71 15.58
C ILE A 88 19.61 -0.87 15.90
N PRO A 89 19.17 -0.84 17.19
CA PRO A 89 17.78 -0.89 17.56
C PRO A 89 16.96 0.21 16.87
N ALA A 90 16.08 -0.19 15.96
CA ALA A 90 15.44 0.70 14.99
C ALA A 90 14.63 1.83 15.66
N ARG A 91 13.73 1.46 16.58
CA ARG A 91 12.87 2.42 17.25
C ARG A 91 13.64 3.41 18.10
N LYS A 92 14.60 2.92 18.90
CA LYS A 92 15.43 3.80 19.75
C LYS A 92 16.26 4.76 18.93
N LEU A 93 16.83 4.27 17.81
CA LEU A 93 17.58 5.12 16.89
C LEU A 93 16.69 6.19 16.29
N TYR A 94 15.55 5.81 15.73
CA TYR A 94 14.60 6.74 15.12
C TYR A 94 14.15 7.83 16.10
N ASP A 95 13.69 7.43 17.28
CA ASP A 95 13.22 8.34 18.32
C ASP A 95 14.33 9.31 18.75
N TYR A 96 15.57 8.82 18.85
CA TYR A 96 16.73 9.63 19.23
C TYR A 96 17.11 10.63 18.12
N ILE A 97 17.25 10.16 16.87
CA ILE A 97 17.61 11.02 15.73
C ILE A 97 16.57 12.13 15.52
N LYS A 98 15.29 11.84 15.74
CA LYS A 98 14.19 12.82 15.64
C LYS A 98 14.36 13.98 16.62
N LEU A 99 14.94 13.75 17.78
CA LEU A 99 15.13 14.75 18.83
C LEU A 99 16.43 15.57 18.66
N LEU A 100 17.36 15.15 17.81
CA LEU A 100 18.60 15.86 17.59
C LEU A 100 18.38 17.16 16.81
N PRO A 101 19.18 18.19 17.05
CA PRO A 101 19.21 19.38 16.20
C PRO A 101 19.74 19.02 14.80
N ASP A 102 19.42 19.86 13.81
CA ASP A 102 19.97 19.72 12.47
C ASP A 102 21.51 19.83 12.49
N GLY A 103 22.13 19.05 11.61
CA GLY A 103 23.58 19.00 11.49
C GLY A 103 24.10 17.63 11.09
N GLU A 104 25.41 17.46 11.22
CA GLU A 104 26.11 16.22 10.90
C GLU A 104 26.09 15.27 12.10
N ILE A 105 25.81 14.00 11.85
CA ILE A 105 25.78 12.91 12.83
C ILE A 105 26.91 11.96 12.50
N SER A 106 27.79 11.70 13.48
CA SER A 106 28.82 10.64 13.38
C SER A 106 28.34 9.36 14.03
N ILE A 107 28.45 8.25 13.30
CA ILE A 107 28.09 6.90 13.75
C ILE A 107 29.33 6.02 13.66
N LYS A 108 29.65 5.35 14.76
CA LYS A 108 30.84 4.50 14.87
C LYS A 108 30.51 3.18 15.55
N LEU A 109 30.84 2.07 14.90
CA LEU A 109 30.81 0.75 15.50
C LEU A 109 32.02 0.62 16.47
N MET A 110 31.74 0.16 17.66
CA MET A 110 32.70 -0.14 18.72
C MET A 110 32.74 -1.64 19.01
N ASP A 111 33.55 -2.05 19.96
CA ASP A 111 33.63 -3.44 20.42
C ASP A 111 32.26 -3.93 20.95
N ASN A 112 32.06 -5.24 20.91
CA ASN A 112 30.86 -5.92 21.43
C ASN A 112 29.54 -5.38 20.84
N HIS A 113 29.55 -5.00 19.56
CA HIS A 113 28.38 -4.47 18.81
C HIS A 113 27.79 -3.17 19.37
N TRP A 114 28.52 -2.45 20.22
CA TRP A 114 28.10 -1.09 20.62
C TRP A 114 28.27 -0.12 19.46
N VAL A 115 27.27 0.70 19.25
CA VAL A 115 27.29 1.78 18.24
C VAL A 115 27.25 3.12 18.95
N GLN A 116 28.30 3.91 18.76
CA GLN A 116 28.36 5.29 19.25
C GLN A 116 27.77 6.24 18.22
N ILE A 117 26.91 7.15 18.68
CA ILE A 117 26.27 8.19 17.87
C ILE A 117 26.59 9.52 18.50
N ARG A 118 27.17 10.44 17.71
CA ARG A 118 27.52 11.80 18.15
C ARG A 118 26.88 12.84 17.25
N ALA A 119 26.29 13.87 17.85
CA ALA A 119 25.74 15.01 17.16
C ALA A 119 25.98 16.27 18.02
N GLY A 120 26.83 17.17 17.57
CA GLY A 120 27.23 18.32 18.36
C GLY A 120 27.77 17.94 19.75
N ARG A 121 27.05 18.33 20.81
CA ARG A 121 27.39 17.99 22.20
C ARG A 121 26.78 16.66 22.68
N SER A 122 25.87 16.09 21.91
CA SER A 122 25.21 14.83 22.26
C SER A 122 26.09 13.64 21.92
N ASN A 123 26.21 12.69 22.85
CA ASN A 123 26.99 11.47 22.69
C ASN A 123 26.22 10.30 23.31
N THR A 124 25.76 9.38 22.48
CA THR A 124 24.95 8.23 22.90
C THR A 124 25.58 6.95 22.41
N LYS A 125 25.39 5.89 23.17
CA LYS A 125 25.78 4.54 22.77
C LYS A 125 24.55 3.64 22.81
N MET A 126 24.37 2.85 21.75
CA MET A 126 23.32 1.84 21.65
C MET A 126 23.97 0.49 21.44
N VAL A 127 23.41 -0.55 22.07
CA VAL A 127 23.87 -1.92 21.84
C VAL A 127 23.12 -2.48 20.65
N GLY A 128 23.85 -2.91 19.63
CA GLY A 128 23.34 -3.65 18.50
C GLY A 128 23.50 -5.14 18.65
N MET A 129 23.43 -5.84 17.54
CA MET A 129 23.62 -7.29 17.43
C MET A 129 24.60 -7.59 16.30
N ALA A 130 25.11 -8.82 16.24
CA ALA A 130 26.01 -9.23 15.17
C ALA A 130 25.30 -9.15 13.81
N ARG A 131 25.96 -8.53 12.82
CA ARG A 131 25.46 -8.43 11.44
C ARG A 131 25.09 -9.80 10.86
N ALA A 132 25.85 -10.84 11.21
CA ALA A 132 25.62 -12.20 10.73
C ALA A 132 24.25 -12.79 11.13
N ASN A 133 23.60 -12.24 12.15
CA ASN A 133 22.26 -12.65 12.57
C ASN A 133 21.15 -11.96 11.76
N PHE A 134 21.47 -10.92 10.98
CA PHE A 134 20.47 -10.23 10.16
C PHE A 134 20.15 -11.06 8.91
N PRO A 135 18.87 -11.27 8.58
CA PRO A 135 18.47 -12.07 7.43
C PRO A 135 19.02 -11.51 6.11
N GLN A 136 19.28 -12.41 5.17
CA GLN A 136 19.54 -11.97 3.80
C GLN A 136 18.25 -11.48 3.16
N VAL A 137 18.33 -10.34 2.49
CA VAL A 137 17.23 -9.72 1.76
C VAL A 137 17.49 -9.85 0.26
N ALA A 138 16.45 -10.23 -0.48
CA ALA A 138 16.55 -10.36 -1.93
C ALA A 138 16.89 -9.02 -2.58
N GLU A 139 17.73 -9.06 -3.60
CA GLU A 139 18.10 -7.88 -4.39
C GLU A 139 17.14 -7.67 -5.56
N PHE A 140 16.96 -6.41 -5.94
CA PHE A 140 16.13 -6.08 -7.10
C PHE A 140 16.73 -6.72 -8.38
N PRO A 141 15.93 -7.40 -9.21
CA PRO A 141 16.40 -8.03 -10.44
C PRO A 141 17.06 -7.02 -11.40
N ALA A 142 18.15 -7.42 -12.02
CA ALA A 142 18.88 -6.55 -12.96
C ALA A 142 18.13 -6.30 -14.28
N THR A 143 17.18 -7.18 -14.63
CA THR A 143 16.41 -7.13 -15.89
C THR A 143 14.96 -7.53 -15.65
N GLY A 144 14.08 -7.14 -16.58
CA GLY A 144 12.68 -7.58 -16.58
C GLY A 144 11.75 -6.72 -15.69
N SER A 145 12.16 -5.52 -15.29
CA SER A 145 11.29 -4.58 -14.59
C SER A 145 10.32 -3.88 -15.53
N ILE A 146 9.15 -3.54 -14.99
CA ILE A 146 8.08 -2.78 -15.66
C ILE A 146 7.97 -1.43 -14.95
N LYS A 147 7.95 -0.34 -15.70
CA LYS A 147 7.78 1.01 -15.16
C LYS A 147 6.30 1.34 -15.07
N ILE A 148 5.84 1.69 -13.87
CA ILE A 148 4.46 2.11 -13.62
C ILE A 148 4.49 3.53 -13.06
N ALA A 149 3.72 4.44 -13.63
CA ALA A 149 3.68 5.82 -13.18
C ALA A 149 3.22 5.91 -11.71
N VAL A 150 3.95 6.66 -10.88
CA VAL A 150 3.65 6.85 -9.44
C VAL A 150 2.23 7.32 -9.19
N PRO A 151 1.70 8.36 -9.89
CA PRO A 151 0.32 8.81 -9.66
C PRO A 151 -0.72 7.74 -9.99
N ALA A 152 -0.47 6.93 -11.02
CA ALA A 152 -1.35 5.86 -11.43
C ALA A 152 -1.43 4.76 -10.36
N LEU A 153 -0.28 4.21 -9.96
CA LEU A 153 -0.24 3.15 -8.94
C LEU A 153 -0.79 3.65 -7.59
N ARG A 154 -0.46 4.87 -7.17
CA ARG A 154 -0.98 5.48 -5.94
C ARG A 154 -2.50 5.59 -5.97
N SER A 155 -3.09 6.06 -7.08
CA SER A 155 -4.54 6.14 -7.25
C SER A 155 -5.20 4.77 -7.19
N MET A 156 -4.62 3.76 -7.84
CA MET A 156 -5.16 2.39 -7.84
C MET A 156 -5.13 1.76 -6.45
N ILE A 157 -4.04 1.92 -5.71
CA ILE A 157 -3.94 1.44 -4.32
C ILE A 157 -4.99 2.11 -3.45
N ALA A 158 -5.11 3.45 -3.48
CA ALA A 158 -6.06 4.19 -2.67
C ALA A 158 -7.51 3.78 -2.93
N LYS A 159 -7.84 3.43 -4.19
CA LYS A 159 -9.19 3.04 -4.63
C LYS A 159 -9.53 1.56 -4.40
N THR A 160 -8.59 0.74 -3.94
CA THR A 160 -8.81 -0.71 -3.78
C THR A 160 -8.46 -1.27 -2.40
N ILE A 161 -7.45 -0.72 -1.73
CA ILE A 161 -6.88 -1.30 -0.49
C ILE A 161 -7.92 -1.48 0.64
N PHE A 162 -8.93 -0.63 0.72
CA PHE A 162 -9.98 -0.70 1.73
C PHE A 162 -10.92 -1.90 1.55
N SER A 163 -10.97 -2.49 0.35
CA SER A 163 -11.78 -3.68 0.03
C SER A 163 -11.06 -5.00 0.26
N ILE A 164 -9.80 -4.97 0.67
CA ILE A 164 -9.04 -6.17 0.99
C ILE A 164 -9.54 -6.78 2.30
N SER A 165 -9.71 -8.11 2.33
CA SER A 165 -10.12 -8.83 3.53
C SER A 165 -9.11 -8.65 4.67
N SER A 166 -9.63 -8.53 5.91
CA SER A 166 -8.83 -8.60 7.13
C SER A 166 -8.80 -10.00 7.75
N GLU A 167 -9.56 -10.96 7.21
CA GLU A 167 -9.64 -12.34 7.70
C GLU A 167 -8.41 -13.13 7.23
N GLU A 168 -7.52 -13.48 8.14
CA GLU A 168 -6.29 -14.24 7.84
C GLU A 168 -6.54 -15.60 7.19
N SER A 169 -7.70 -16.23 7.45
CA SER A 169 -8.09 -17.51 6.85
C SER A 169 -8.35 -17.45 5.34
N ARG A 170 -8.56 -16.25 4.79
CA ARG A 170 -8.85 -16.03 3.37
C ARG A 170 -7.61 -15.52 2.63
N TYR A 171 -6.56 -16.32 2.59
CA TYR A 171 -5.24 -15.93 2.05
C TYR A 171 -5.28 -15.20 0.71
N THR A 172 -6.09 -15.68 -0.25
CA THR A 172 -6.17 -15.07 -1.58
C THR A 172 -6.92 -13.73 -1.60
N LEU A 173 -7.64 -13.39 -0.52
CA LEU A 173 -8.33 -12.11 -0.37
C LEU A 173 -7.59 -11.12 0.54
N ASN A 174 -6.43 -11.52 1.09
CA ASN A 174 -5.60 -10.65 1.95
C ASN A 174 -4.67 -9.74 1.15
N GLY A 175 -4.96 -9.54 -0.11
CA GLY A 175 -4.24 -8.66 -1.02
C GLY A 175 -5.11 -8.20 -2.18
N ALA A 176 -4.53 -7.40 -3.07
CA ALA A 176 -5.16 -6.98 -4.31
C ALA A 176 -4.47 -7.64 -5.51
N LEU A 177 -5.28 -8.00 -6.50
CA LEU A 177 -4.80 -8.50 -7.77
C LEU A 177 -4.41 -7.34 -8.67
N LEU A 178 -3.13 -7.25 -9.02
CA LEU A 178 -2.62 -6.36 -10.06
C LEU A 178 -2.63 -7.12 -11.40
N VAL A 179 -3.27 -6.56 -12.41
CA VAL A 179 -3.30 -7.08 -13.78
C VAL A 179 -2.61 -6.07 -14.69
N LEU A 180 -1.56 -6.49 -15.37
CA LEU A 180 -0.79 -5.67 -16.30
C LEU A 180 -0.93 -6.22 -17.72
N LYS A 181 -1.24 -5.33 -18.66
CA LYS A 181 -1.25 -5.57 -20.12
C LYS A 181 -0.45 -4.45 -20.79
N ALA A 182 -0.06 -4.64 -22.02
CA ALA A 182 0.76 -3.66 -22.75
C ALA A 182 0.14 -2.24 -22.74
N GLU A 183 -1.18 -2.13 -22.86
CA GLU A 183 -1.90 -0.85 -23.00
C GLU A 183 -2.86 -0.55 -21.85
N SER A 184 -2.88 -1.38 -20.81
CA SER A 184 -3.77 -1.15 -19.66
C SER A 184 -3.24 -1.82 -18.40
N MET A 185 -3.70 -1.30 -17.26
CA MET A 185 -3.50 -1.95 -15.98
C MET A 185 -4.78 -1.90 -15.15
N ALA A 186 -5.00 -2.94 -14.37
CA ALA A 186 -6.14 -3.00 -13.45
C ALA A 186 -5.70 -3.46 -12.05
N MET A 187 -6.42 -3.01 -11.05
CA MET A 187 -6.28 -3.50 -9.67
C MET A 187 -7.65 -3.88 -9.12
N VAL A 188 -7.70 -5.05 -8.49
CA VAL A 188 -8.94 -5.61 -7.95
C VAL A 188 -8.72 -6.07 -6.53
N ALA A 189 -9.63 -5.69 -5.64
CA ALA A 189 -9.65 -6.18 -4.26
C ALA A 189 -11.07 -6.53 -3.82
N THR A 190 -11.21 -7.56 -3.00
CA THR A 190 -12.50 -8.00 -2.45
C THR A 190 -12.32 -8.69 -1.11
N ASP A 191 -13.33 -8.59 -0.25
CA ASP A 191 -13.47 -9.35 0.99
C ASP A 191 -14.61 -10.39 0.92
N GLY A 192 -15.22 -10.54 -0.27
CA GLY A 192 -16.36 -11.43 -0.52
C GLY A 192 -17.72 -10.77 -0.31
N HIS A 193 -17.79 -9.58 0.31
CA HIS A 193 -19.01 -8.78 0.50
C HIS A 193 -19.03 -7.52 -0.36
N ARG A 194 -17.87 -7.05 -0.75
CA ARG A 194 -17.65 -5.91 -1.64
C ARG A 194 -16.46 -6.17 -2.55
N LEU A 195 -16.41 -5.49 -3.66
CA LEU A 195 -15.31 -5.57 -4.62
C LEU A 195 -15.02 -4.19 -5.20
N ALA A 196 -13.77 -3.76 -5.13
CA ALA A 196 -13.28 -2.59 -5.82
C ALA A 196 -12.47 -3.02 -7.05
N HIS A 197 -12.81 -2.48 -8.22
CA HIS A 197 -12.13 -2.72 -9.48
C HIS A 197 -11.84 -1.38 -10.15
N ILE A 198 -10.57 -1.10 -10.35
CA ILE A 198 -10.11 0.05 -11.12
C ILE A 198 -9.28 -0.42 -12.30
N GLU A 199 -9.60 0.08 -13.49
CA GLU A 199 -8.85 -0.15 -14.72
C GLU A 199 -8.43 1.19 -15.30
N ARG A 200 -7.18 1.26 -15.75
CA ARG A 200 -6.64 2.40 -16.49
C ARG A 200 -6.26 1.95 -17.89
N LEU A 201 -6.72 2.68 -18.88
CA LEU A 201 -6.46 2.46 -20.30
C LEU A 201 -5.39 3.46 -20.78
N GLY A 202 -4.78 3.17 -21.92
CA GLY A 202 -3.76 4.06 -22.52
C GLY A 202 -2.42 4.07 -21.79
N GLU A 203 -2.20 3.16 -20.83
CA GLU A 203 -0.90 3.00 -20.17
C GLU A 203 0.04 2.25 -21.12
N ASN A 204 1.19 2.86 -21.42
CA ASN A 204 2.22 2.20 -22.24
C ASN A 204 3.21 1.46 -21.33
N LEU A 205 2.93 0.20 -21.02
CA LEU A 205 3.74 -0.63 -20.15
C LEU A 205 4.78 -1.42 -20.96
N GLU A 206 5.96 -0.85 -21.09
CA GLU A 206 7.08 -1.51 -21.78
C GLU A 206 7.49 -2.80 -21.05
N GLY A 207 7.78 -3.85 -21.82
CA GLY A 207 8.22 -5.15 -21.29
C GLY A 207 7.09 -6.09 -20.89
N VAL A 208 5.82 -5.69 -21.01
CA VAL A 208 4.68 -6.56 -20.77
C VAL A 208 4.26 -7.26 -22.06
N SER A 209 4.41 -8.58 -22.11
CA SER A 209 3.88 -9.43 -23.19
C SER A 209 2.69 -10.22 -22.69
N GLY A 210 1.51 -9.99 -23.29
CA GLY A 210 0.28 -10.66 -22.88
C GLY A 210 -0.34 -10.07 -21.60
N GLU A 211 -0.92 -10.93 -20.77
CA GLU A 211 -1.53 -10.55 -19.49
C GLU A 211 -0.71 -11.09 -18.32
N LYS A 212 -0.23 -10.21 -17.46
CA LYS A 212 0.46 -10.57 -16.22
C LYS A 212 -0.43 -10.30 -15.03
N LYS A 213 -0.66 -11.33 -14.20
CA LYS A 213 -1.46 -11.26 -12.98
C LYS A 213 -0.59 -11.51 -11.76
N THR A 214 -0.66 -10.61 -10.79
CA THR A 214 0.15 -10.69 -9.57
C THR A 214 -0.67 -10.30 -8.37
N LEU A 215 -0.65 -11.12 -7.32
CA LEU A 215 -1.37 -10.87 -6.09
C LEU A 215 -0.43 -10.21 -5.07
N ILE A 216 -0.72 -8.95 -4.73
CA ILE A 216 0.09 -8.12 -3.84
C ILE A 216 -0.53 -8.12 -2.44
N PRO A 217 0.20 -8.51 -1.39
CA PRO A 217 -0.30 -8.51 -0.02
C PRO A 217 -0.73 -7.11 0.44
N ARG A 218 -1.79 -7.04 1.27
CA ARG A 218 -2.26 -5.79 1.87
C ARG A 218 -1.14 -5.01 2.56
N LYS A 219 -0.26 -5.72 3.29
CA LYS A 219 0.87 -5.10 4.01
C LYS A 219 1.83 -4.40 3.04
N ALA A 220 2.18 -5.05 1.93
CA ALA A 220 3.04 -4.46 0.90
C ALA A 220 2.38 -3.25 0.22
N LEU A 221 1.06 -3.31 -0.06
CA LEU A 221 0.31 -2.17 -0.59
C LEU A 221 0.27 -0.98 0.38
N GLY A 222 0.18 -1.25 1.68
CA GLY A 222 0.27 -0.23 2.73
C GLY A 222 1.62 0.48 2.74
N GLU A 223 2.71 -0.28 2.67
CA GLU A 223 4.06 0.26 2.58
C GLU A 223 4.29 1.04 1.27
N LEU A 224 3.84 0.49 0.14
CA LEU A 224 3.87 1.20 -1.13
C LEU A 224 3.10 2.52 -1.07
N SER A 225 1.90 2.53 -0.50
CA SER A 225 1.11 3.76 -0.34
C SER A 225 1.88 4.82 0.44
N SER A 226 2.55 4.42 1.52
CA SER A 226 3.38 5.31 2.35
C SER A 226 4.60 5.84 1.60
N LEU A 227 5.29 5.00 0.85
CA LEU A 227 6.43 5.38 0.03
C LEU A 227 6.04 6.34 -1.09
N LEU A 228 4.92 6.05 -1.78
CA LEU A 228 4.39 6.86 -2.88
C LEU A 228 3.81 8.22 -2.42
N ALA A 229 3.33 8.32 -1.18
CA ALA A 229 2.87 9.59 -0.61
C ALA A 229 4.03 10.54 -0.30
N ASN A 230 5.20 9.98 0.01
CA ASN A 230 6.39 10.72 0.39
C ASN A 230 7.39 10.91 -0.77
N SER A 231 7.11 10.35 -1.96
CA SER A 231 7.89 10.66 -3.16
C SER A 231 7.55 12.09 -3.58
N ASN A 232 8.44 13.02 -3.31
CA ASN A 232 8.43 14.30 -3.99
C ASN A 232 8.97 14.00 -5.38
N ALA A 233 8.15 14.12 -6.42
CA ALA A 233 8.55 13.98 -7.82
C ALA A 233 9.60 15.07 -8.20
N ALA A 234 10.76 14.99 -7.56
CA ALA A 234 11.86 15.93 -7.75
C ALA A 234 12.84 15.46 -8.84
N THR A 235 12.74 14.19 -9.24
CA THR A 235 13.57 13.58 -10.28
C THR A 235 12.72 12.67 -11.15
N GLU A 236 13.10 12.52 -12.43
CA GLU A 236 12.43 11.59 -13.36
C GLU A 236 12.43 10.13 -12.84
N GLU A 237 13.39 9.74 -12.00
CA GLU A 237 13.47 8.41 -11.39
C GLU A 237 12.39 8.20 -10.31
N GLU A 238 11.86 9.26 -9.71
CA GLU A 238 10.79 9.19 -8.70
C GLU A 238 9.38 9.26 -9.32
N ASP A 239 9.26 9.54 -10.62
CA ASP A 239 7.98 9.57 -11.32
C ASP A 239 7.44 8.18 -11.63
N TYR A 240 8.29 7.15 -11.56
CA TYR A 240 7.94 5.77 -11.85
C TYR A 240 8.31 4.83 -10.71
N VAL A 241 7.48 3.82 -10.55
CA VAL A 241 7.80 2.61 -9.78
C VAL A 241 8.30 1.56 -10.75
N GLU A 242 9.51 1.08 -10.55
CA GLU A 242 9.95 -0.12 -11.25
C GLU A 242 9.42 -1.35 -10.49
N PHE A 243 8.57 -2.09 -11.14
CA PHE A 243 8.00 -3.33 -10.63
C PHE A 243 8.67 -4.53 -11.29
N ALA A 244 9.08 -5.49 -10.48
CA ALA A 244 9.54 -6.79 -10.94
C ALA A 244 9.03 -7.88 -9.98
N ASP A 245 9.00 -9.10 -10.44
CA ASP A 245 8.68 -10.25 -9.60
C ASP A 245 9.38 -11.53 -10.08
N ASP A 246 9.70 -12.40 -9.13
CA ASP A 246 10.10 -13.78 -9.37
C ASP A 246 8.98 -14.74 -8.90
N ASP A 247 9.28 -16.04 -8.71
CA ASP A 247 8.28 -17.04 -8.33
C ASP A 247 7.66 -16.78 -6.93
N THR A 248 8.40 -16.17 -6.02
CA THR A 248 8.05 -16.02 -4.60
C THR A 248 7.99 -14.58 -4.10
N THR A 249 8.64 -13.66 -4.81
CA THR A 249 8.93 -12.31 -4.33
C THR A 249 8.44 -11.24 -5.31
N LEU A 250 7.96 -10.16 -4.74
CA LEU A 250 7.64 -8.91 -5.42
C LEU A 250 8.71 -7.88 -5.11
N PHE A 251 9.07 -7.10 -6.10
CA PHE A 251 10.06 -6.03 -5.99
C PHE A 251 9.49 -4.73 -6.51
N PHE A 252 9.63 -3.66 -5.73
CA PHE A 252 9.22 -2.32 -6.10
C PHE A 252 10.37 -1.36 -5.82
N ARG A 253 10.89 -0.70 -6.85
CA ARG A 253 11.92 0.33 -6.73
C ARG A 253 11.32 1.70 -6.99
N ILE A 254 11.57 2.64 -6.10
CA ILE A 254 11.13 4.03 -6.18
C ILE A 254 12.34 4.90 -5.84
N GLY A 255 12.97 5.50 -6.84
CA GLY A 255 14.24 6.19 -6.67
C GLY A 255 15.28 5.27 -6.02
N GLY A 256 15.90 5.71 -4.93
CA GLY A 256 16.90 4.93 -4.18
C GLY A 256 16.33 3.89 -3.21
N ARG A 257 15.01 3.65 -3.17
CA ARG A 257 14.34 2.73 -2.24
C ARG A 257 13.84 1.47 -2.93
N VAL A 258 14.07 0.32 -2.31
CA VAL A 258 13.59 -0.98 -2.79
C VAL A 258 12.76 -1.64 -1.71
N LEU A 259 11.48 -1.80 -1.97
CA LEU A 259 10.58 -2.62 -1.18
C LEU A 259 10.51 -4.02 -1.80
N THR A 260 10.75 -5.05 -1.00
CA THR A 260 10.49 -6.44 -1.39
C THR A 260 9.38 -7.01 -0.53
N SER A 261 8.58 -7.91 -1.08
CA SER A 261 7.52 -8.60 -0.36
C SER A 261 7.36 -10.02 -0.88
N ARG A 262 7.03 -10.96 -0.01
CA ARG A 262 6.56 -12.28 -0.44
C ARG A 262 5.26 -12.14 -1.21
N LYS A 263 5.10 -12.94 -2.26
CA LYS A 263 3.83 -13.08 -2.97
C LYS A 263 2.80 -13.80 -2.12
N LEU A 264 1.54 -13.43 -2.27
CA LEU A 264 0.46 -14.30 -1.84
C LEU A 264 0.31 -15.45 -2.84
N THR A 265 0.19 -16.66 -2.33
CA THR A 265 -0.02 -17.88 -3.12
C THR A 265 -1.51 -18.18 -3.24
N GLY A 266 -1.92 -18.79 -4.35
CA GLY A 266 -3.29 -19.18 -4.62
C GLY A 266 -3.93 -18.39 -5.76
N GLN A 267 -5.16 -18.78 -6.10
CA GLN A 267 -5.90 -18.16 -7.19
C GLN A 267 -6.88 -17.13 -6.67
N PHE A 268 -6.77 -15.90 -7.14
CA PHE A 268 -7.77 -14.86 -6.89
C PHE A 268 -9.11 -15.25 -7.51
N PRO A 269 -10.25 -14.98 -6.85
CA PRO A 269 -11.56 -15.32 -7.40
C PRO A 269 -11.81 -14.75 -8.80
N ASN A 270 -12.65 -15.42 -9.58
CA ASN A 270 -13.10 -14.89 -10.87
C ASN A 270 -14.00 -13.66 -10.64
N TYR A 271 -13.38 -12.50 -10.48
CA TYR A 271 -14.08 -11.24 -10.20
C TYR A 271 -14.93 -10.75 -11.36
N GLU A 272 -14.59 -11.11 -12.60
CA GLU A 272 -15.35 -10.70 -13.80
C GLU A 272 -16.77 -11.26 -13.79
N ALA A 273 -16.97 -12.44 -13.19
CA ALA A 273 -18.28 -13.04 -13.05
C ALA A 273 -19.19 -12.31 -12.03
N VAL A 274 -18.59 -11.53 -11.12
CA VAL A 274 -19.32 -10.79 -10.07
C VAL A 274 -19.71 -9.39 -10.55
N LEU A 275 -19.05 -8.86 -11.58
CA LEU A 275 -19.33 -7.53 -12.11
C LEU A 275 -20.74 -7.49 -12.72
N PRO A 276 -21.67 -6.65 -12.22
CA PRO A 276 -23.02 -6.52 -12.76
C PRO A 276 -23.00 -6.11 -14.22
N ARG A 277 -23.88 -6.70 -15.03
CA ARG A 277 -24.01 -6.39 -16.46
C ARG A 277 -25.38 -5.78 -16.81
N ASP A 278 -26.35 -5.96 -15.93
CA ASP A 278 -27.77 -5.66 -16.18
C ASP A 278 -28.42 -4.81 -15.08
N ASN A 279 -27.63 -4.04 -14.33
CA ASN A 279 -28.14 -3.01 -13.43
C ASN A 279 -28.73 -1.88 -14.29
N ASN A 280 -30.06 -1.81 -14.35
CA ASN A 280 -30.82 -0.91 -15.23
C ASN A 280 -31.53 0.24 -14.51
N LYS A 281 -31.53 0.24 -13.18
CA LYS A 281 -32.04 1.32 -12.32
C LYS A 281 -30.87 2.06 -11.75
N PHE A 282 -30.89 3.38 -11.76
CA PHE A 282 -29.82 4.17 -11.17
C PHE A 282 -30.31 5.48 -10.57
N VAL A 283 -29.51 5.99 -9.66
CA VAL A 283 -29.64 7.32 -9.08
C VAL A 283 -28.29 8.00 -9.09
N ILE A 284 -28.27 9.30 -9.35
CA ILE A 284 -27.06 10.13 -9.33
C ILE A 284 -27.20 11.13 -8.19
N VAL A 285 -26.21 11.17 -7.30
CA VAL A 285 -26.21 12.06 -6.14
C VAL A 285 -24.83 12.69 -5.95
N ARG A 286 -24.79 13.87 -5.36
CA ARG A 286 -23.51 14.47 -4.98
C ARG A 286 -22.85 13.62 -3.90
N SER A 287 -21.55 13.32 -4.08
CA SER A 287 -20.78 12.50 -3.15
C SER A 287 -20.78 13.04 -1.72
N GLU A 288 -20.77 14.36 -1.56
CA GLU A 288 -20.78 15.06 -0.28
C GLU A 288 -22.13 14.86 0.46
N ASP A 289 -23.26 15.01 -0.26
CA ASP A 289 -24.59 14.84 0.33
C ASP A 289 -24.80 13.39 0.79
N LEU A 290 -24.42 12.43 -0.05
CA LEU A 290 -24.50 11.00 0.28
C LEU A 290 -23.58 10.64 1.47
N MET A 291 -22.36 11.17 1.51
CA MET A 291 -21.43 10.96 2.62
C MET A 291 -22.02 11.51 3.93
N GLY A 292 -22.52 12.73 3.93
CA GLY A 292 -23.10 13.37 5.10
C GLY A 292 -24.32 12.61 5.63
N ALA A 293 -25.23 12.19 4.74
CA ALA A 293 -26.40 11.39 5.09
C ALA A 293 -26.03 10.04 5.69
N LEU A 294 -25.10 9.31 5.05
CA LEU A 294 -24.60 8.03 5.55
C LEU A 294 -23.92 8.15 6.93
N GLN A 295 -23.11 9.19 7.12
CA GLN A 295 -22.43 9.40 8.41
C GLN A 295 -23.40 9.70 9.54
N ARG A 296 -24.48 10.43 9.30
CA ARG A 296 -25.52 10.70 10.30
C ARG A 296 -26.33 9.46 10.63
N VAL A 297 -26.82 8.77 9.61
CA VAL A 297 -27.66 7.57 9.75
C VAL A 297 -26.89 6.40 10.37
N ALA A 298 -25.63 6.22 9.99
CA ALA A 298 -24.79 5.14 10.52
C ALA A 298 -24.58 5.17 12.03
N GLN A 299 -24.76 6.32 12.71
CA GLN A 299 -24.68 6.42 14.19
C GLN A 299 -25.78 5.61 14.88
N PHE A 300 -26.86 5.30 14.17
CA PHE A 300 -28.02 4.56 14.68
C PHE A 300 -28.12 3.15 14.09
N ALA A 301 -27.13 2.73 13.31
CA ALA A 301 -27.07 1.39 12.79
C ALA A 301 -26.71 0.38 13.89
N ASP A 302 -27.21 -0.85 13.76
CA ASP A 302 -26.81 -1.94 14.64
C ASP A 302 -25.29 -2.16 14.56
N GLU A 303 -24.63 -2.23 15.72
CA GLU A 303 -23.15 -2.28 15.81
C GLU A 303 -22.54 -3.51 15.11
N ARG A 304 -23.26 -4.63 15.04
CA ARG A 304 -22.73 -5.86 14.45
C ARG A 304 -22.83 -5.87 12.93
N SER A 305 -23.98 -5.41 12.43
CA SER A 305 -24.28 -5.45 11.00
C SER A 305 -23.83 -4.16 10.26
N GLY A 306 -23.86 -3.02 10.94
CA GLY A 306 -23.67 -1.71 10.33
C GLY A 306 -24.68 -1.42 9.23
N ALA A 307 -25.86 -2.10 9.26
CA ALA A 307 -26.82 -2.08 8.16
C ALA A 307 -27.55 -0.74 8.07
N VAL A 308 -27.63 -0.22 6.85
CA VAL A 308 -28.50 0.90 6.47
C VAL A 308 -29.42 0.45 5.35
N LYS A 309 -30.64 0.98 5.37
CA LYS A 309 -31.65 0.78 4.35
C LYS A 309 -31.64 1.96 3.38
N ILE A 310 -31.47 1.67 2.11
CA ILE A 310 -31.60 2.61 1.01
C ILE A 310 -32.96 2.36 0.36
N ARG A 311 -33.81 3.38 0.33
CA ARG A 311 -35.11 3.37 -0.38
C ARG A 311 -35.05 4.40 -1.49
N LEU A 312 -35.36 3.98 -2.69
CA LEU A 312 -35.46 4.80 -3.87
C LEU A 312 -36.93 4.90 -4.27
N GLU A 313 -37.42 6.11 -4.31
CA GLU A 313 -38.80 6.46 -4.73
C GLU A 313 -38.72 7.64 -5.70
N GLN A 314 -39.86 8.02 -6.30
CA GLN A 314 -39.86 9.07 -7.28
C GLN A 314 -39.25 10.38 -6.72
N ASN A 315 -38.13 10.82 -7.32
CA ASN A 315 -37.37 12.02 -6.97
C ASN A 315 -36.74 12.02 -5.56
N GLU A 316 -36.61 10.86 -4.93
CA GLU A 316 -36.12 10.76 -3.56
C GLU A 316 -35.22 9.53 -3.34
N LEU A 317 -34.10 9.76 -2.69
CA LEU A 317 -33.26 8.72 -2.10
C LEU A 317 -33.32 8.90 -0.58
N ARG A 318 -33.87 7.90 0.12
CA ARG A 318 -34.02 7.88 1.56
C ARG A 318 -33.06 6.86 2.16
N ILE A 319 -32.29 7.26 3.15
CA ILE A 319 -31.37 6.42 3.89
C ILE A 319 -31.85 6.34 5.33
N SER A 320 -32.04 5.14 5.86
CA SER A 320 -32.49 4.95 7.25
C SER A 320 -31.80 3.80 7.92
N SER A 321 -31.71 3.86 9.24
CA SER A 321 -31.29 2.76 10.10
C SER A 321 -32.06 2.80 11.40
N SER A 322 -32.15 1.65 12.06
CA SER A 322 -32.75 1.54 13.40
C SER A 322 -32.07 0.44 14.17
N SER A 323 -31.87 0.68 15.45
CA SER A 323 -31.35 -0.29 16.43
C SER A 323 -32.16 -0.17 17.71
N THR A 324 -32.42 -1.30 18.36
CA THR A 324 -33.14 -1.34 19.65
C THR A 324 -32.41 -0.56 20.74
N ASP A 325 -31.09 -0.44 20.64
CA ASP A 325 -30.26 0.18 21.66
C ASP A 325 -29.98 1.67 21.41
N SER A 326 -30.00 2.10 20.13
CA SER A 326 -29.62 3.46 19.72
C SER A 326 -30.76 4.31 19.21
N GLY A 327 -31.93 3.70 18.87
CA GLY A 327 -33.05 4.38 18.26
C GLY A 327 -33.05 4.32 16.73
N GLU A 328 -33.61 5.31 16.07
CA GLU A 328 -33.73 5.36 14.60
C GLU A 328 -33.26 6.69 14.03
N SER A 329 -32.77 6.65 12.79
CA SER A 329 -32.37 7.83 12.05
C SER A 329 -32.76 7.68 10.59
N GLU A 330 -33.17 8.78 9.98
CA GLU A 330 -33.51 8.84 8.57
C GLU A 330 -33.00 10.15 7.99
N ASP A 331 -32.50 10.06 6.75
CA ASP A 331 -32.04 11.21 5.97
C ASP A 331 -32.55 11.09 4.52
N ILE A 332 -32.89 12.20 3.90
CA ILE A 332 -33.50 12.25 2.57
C ILE A 332 -32.65 13.13 1.67
N ILE A 333 -32.33 12.62 0.48
CA ILE A 333 -31.66 13.36 -0.58
C ILE A 333 -32.63 13.48 -1.75
N GLU A 334 -32.99 14.72 -2.12
CA GLU A 334 -33.78 14.97 -3.32
C GLU A 334 -32.92 14.72 -4.56
N THR A 335 -33.35 13.79 -5.40
CA THR A 335 -32.64 13.42 -6.63
C THR A 335 -33.58 12.75 -7.61
N PRO A 336 -33.44 12.98 -8.90
CA PRO A 336 -34.28 12.33 -9.91
C PRO A 336 -34.17 10.82 -9.88
N TYR A 337 -35.29 10.13 -9.70
CA TYR A 337 -35.41 8.67 -9.82
C TYR A 337 -36.76 8.34 -10.49
N ASN A 338 -36.69 7.73 -11.67
CA ASN A 338 -37.87 7.50 -12.53
C ASN A 338 -38.10 6.01 -12.80
N TYR A 339 -37.71 5.16 -11.88
CA TYR A 339 -37.89 3.69 -11.95
C TYR A 339 -38.87 3.23 -10.87
N ASP A 340 -39.24 1.96 -10.91
CA ASP A 340 -40.03 1.34 -9.84
C ASP A 340 -39.35 1.50 -8.48
N PRO A 341 -40.14 1.73 -7.40
CA PRO A 341 -39.57 1.83 -6.06
C PRO A 341 -38.67 0.63 -5.72
N LEU A 342 -37.55 0.89 -5.08
CA LEU A 342 -36.58 -0.12 -4.69
C LEU A 342 -36.15 0.10 -3.23
N VAL A 343 -36.09 -1.01 -2.47
CA VAL A 343 -35.54 -0.99 -1.10
C VAL A 343 -34.44 -2.04 -1.04
N VAL A 344 -33.24 -1.61 -0.59
CA VAL A 344 -32.07 -2.47 -0.49
C VAL A 344 -31.25 -2.12 0.74
N GLY A 345 -30.70 -3.11 1.41
CA GLY A 345 -29.80 -2.94 2.58
C GLY A 345 -28.35 -3.06 2.22
N PHE A 346 -27.51 -2.24 2.81
CA PHE A 346 -26.05 -2.35 2.71
C PHE A 346 -25.38 -2.06 4.04
N ASN A 347 -24.14 -2.50 4.19
CA ASN A 347 -23.28 -2.06 5.27
C ASN A 347 -22.86 -0.59 5.02
N SER A 348 -23.17 0.29 5.95
CA SER A 348 -22.89 1.75 5.84
C SER A 348 -21.41 2.04 5.68
N GLN A 349 -20.54 1.30 6.37
CA GLN A 349 -19.11 1.50 6.30
C GLN A 349 -18.57 1.21 4.89
N TYR A 350 -19.13 0.22 4.19
CA TYR A 350 -18.72 -0.08 2.82
C TYR A 350 -19.02 1.07 1.85
N LEU A 351 -20.20 1.69 2.00
CA LEU A 351 -20.56 2.88 1.21
C LEU A 351 -19.64 4.07 1.53
N ILE A 352 -19.38 4.30 2.81
CA ILE A 352 -18.50 5.38 3.30
C ILE A 352 -17.05 5.18 2.81
N ASP A 353 -16.53 3.96 2.82
CA ASP A 353 -15.16 3.66 2.37
C ASP A 353 -14.96 4.03 0.89
N PHE A 354 -15.92 3.68 0.04
CA PHE A 354 -15.89 4.07 -1.37
C PHE A 354 -15.90 5.58 -1.55
N LEU A 355 -16.81 6.28 -0.85
CA LEU A 355 -16.92 7.74 -0.94
C LEU A 355 -15.63 8.43 -0.47
N LYS A 356 -14.97 7.92 0.57
CA LYS A 356 -13.65 8.40 0.99
C LYS A 356 -12.58 8.18 -0.09
N ALA A 357 -12.62 7.05 -0.78
CA ALA A 357 -11.63 6.70 -1.80
C ALA A 357 -11.74 7.55 -3.06
N ILE A 358 -12.93 8.04 -3.40
CA ILE A 358 -13.12 8.97 -4.55
C ILE A 358 -12.93 10.43 -4.18
N GLY A 359 -12.95 10.76 -2.88
CA GLY A 359 -12.97 12.13 -2.36
C GLY A 359 -14.36 12.76 -2.39
N ASN A 360 -14.48 13.94 -1.78
CA ASN A 360 -15.77 14.62 -1.61
C ASN A 360 -16.17 15.48 -2.83
N THR A 361 -15.62 15.23 -4.01
CA THR A 361 -15.86 16.01 -5.20
C THR A 361 -16.63 15.21 -6.25
N GLY A 362 -17.61 15.86 -6.89
CA GLY A 362 -18.36 15.29 -8.00
C GLY A 362 -19.59 14.49 -7.60
N GLU A 363 -20.15 13.81 -8.57
CA GLU A 363 -21.36 13.00 -8.46
C GLU A 363 -21.03 11.51 -8.48
N VAL A 364 -21.86 10.75 -7.79
CA VAL A 364 -21.77 9.29 -7.70
C VAL A 364 -23.05 8.70 -8.27
N ARG A 365 -22.88 7.73 -9.14
CA ARG A 365 -23.95 6.91 -9.66
C ARG A 365 -24.03 5.62 -8.86
N LEU A 366 -25.21 5.34 -8.31
CA LEU A 366 -25.58 4.06 -7.70
C LEU A 366 -26.48 3.32 -8.68
N GLU A 367 -26.11 2.08 -8.99
CA GLU A 367 -26.80 1.27 -10.01
C GLU A 367 -27.30 -0.03 -9.39
N PHE A 368 -28.54 -0.39 -9.73
CA PHE A 368 -29.25 -1.55 -9.17
C PHE A 368 -30.02 -2.30 -10.24
N LYS A 369 -30.23 -3.59 -10.02
CA LYS A 369 -31.18 -4.40 -10.74
C LYS A 369 -32.44 -4.61 -9.88
N ASP A 370 -32.26 -5.19 -8.70
CA ASP A 370 -33.30 -5.51 -7.74
C ASP A 370 -32.72 -5.51 -6.30
N ALA A 371 -33.55 -5.82 -5.31
CA ALA A 371 -33.16 -5.83 -3.90
C ALA A 371 -32.20 -6.95 -3.47
N GLN A 372 -31.98 -7.96 -4.31
CA GLN A 372 -31.18 -9.15 -3.99
C GLN A 372 -29.91 -9.25 -4.82
N SER A 373 -29.83 -8.52 -5.92
CA SER A 373 -28.68 -8.48 -6.81
C SER A 373 -27.64 -7.48 -6.31
N ALA A 374 -26.38 -7.71 -6.67
CA ALA A 374 -25.27 -6.82 -6.31
C ALA A 374 -25.51 -5.40 -6.86
N GLY A 375 -25.41 -4.41 -5.98
CA GLY A 375 -25.40 -3.00 -6.36
C GLY A 375 -24.01 -2.59 -6.86
N GLN A 376 -23.96 -1.53 -7.65
CA GLN A 376 -22.71 -0.93 -8.12
C GLN A 376 -22.68 0.55 -7.83
N MET A 377 -21.52 1.04 -7.41
CA MET A 377 -21.23 2.48 -7.32
C MET A 377 -20.06 2.83 -8.25
N ARG A 378 -20.13 4.00 -8.85
CA ARG A 378 -19.02 4.57 -9.62
C ARG A 378 -19.11 6.10 -9.62
N PRO A 379 -17.99 6.83 -9.80
CA PRO A 379 -18.06 8.25 -10.11
C PRO A 379 -18.83 8.46 -11.41
N GLU A 380 -19.67 9.50 -11.47
CA GLU A 380 -20.38 9.84 -12.71
C GLU A 380 -19.45 10.47 -13.74
N ASP A 381 -18.59 11.39 -13.29
CA ASP A 381 -17.61 12.10 -14.12
C ASP A 381 -16.27 11.32 -14.22
N ALA A 382 -16.32 10.03 -14.57
CA ALA A 382 -15.10 9.25 -14.77
C ALA A 382 -14.41 9.66 -16.08
N ASN A 383 -13.08 9.88 -16.04
CA ASN A 383 -12.28 10.03 -17.26
C ASN A 383 -12.45 8.80 -18.15
N GLU A 384 -12.49 9.00 -19.47
CA GLU A 384 -12.60 7.89 -20.44
C GLU A 384 -11.50 6.85 -20.29
N ASP A 385 -10.31 7.28 -19.84
CA ASP A 385 -9.14 6.42 -19.60
C ASP A 385 -9.16 5.67 -18.29
N GLN A 386 -10.16 5.92 -17.41
CA GLN A 386 -10.24 5.27 -16.10
C GLN A 386 -11.64 4.74 -15.84
N LYS A 387 -11.74 3.42 -15.66
CA LYS A 387 -12.97 2.75 -15.24
C LYS A 387 -12.86 2.34 -13.78
N TYR A 388 -13.65 2.96 -12.92
CA TYR A 388 -13.70 2.59 -11.51
C TYR A 388 -15.10 2.09 -11.16
N ARG A 389 -15.18 0.84 -10.69
CA ARG A 389 -16.41 0.14 -10.32
C ARG A 389 -16.27 -0.40 -8.91
N TYR A 390 -17.27 -0.15 -8.10
CA TYR A 390 -17.34 -0.68 -6.75
C TYR A 390 -18.63 -1.46 -6.58
N ILE A 391 -18.52 -2.74 -6.26
CA ILE A 391 -19.62 -3.68 -6.19
C ILE A 391 -19.91 -3.98 -4.73
N LEU A 392 -21.18 -4.02 -4.36
CA LEU A 392 -21.68 -4.25 -3.02
C LEU A 392 -22.70 -5.37 -3.01
N MET A 393 -22.49 -6.36 -2.15
CA MET A 393 -23.50 -7.38 -1.90
C MET A 393 -24.58 -6.82 -0.97
N PRO A 394 -25.89 -6.97 -1.32
CA PRO A 394 -26.97 -6.50 -0.48
C PRO A 394 -27.07 -7.33 0.80
N MET A 395 -27.55 -6.70 1.86
CA MET A 395 -27.84 -7.31 3.15
C MET A 395 -29.34 -7.54 3.30
N ARG A 396 -29.71 -8.60 3.99
CA ARG A 396 -31.11 -8.77 4.44
C ARG A 396 -31.35 -7.78 5.58
N ILE A 397 -32.42 -7.00 5.48
CA ILE A 397 -32.86 -5.97 6.42
C ILE A 397 -34.26 -6.25 6.88
#